data_d44f58ee589180aabb77ca963ce4de73
#
_entry.id   d44f58ee589180aabb77ca963ce4de73
#
_cell.length_a   1.000
_cell.length_b   1.000
_cell.length_c   1.000
_cell.angle_alpha   90.00
_cell.angle_beta   90.00
_cell.angle_gamma   90.00
#
_symmetry.space_group_name_H-M   'P 1'
#
loop_
_entity.id
_entity.type
_entity.pdbx_description
1 polymer ?
#
loop_
_entity_poly.entity_id
_entity_poly.type
_entity_poly.pdbx_seq_one_letter_code
_entity_poly.pdbx_strand_id
1 'polypeptide(L)'
;MKTKSFKITRIIILLLVVCAVTVKVYTKTGNEDTAPKEMLPEITARQYMGDAYTVVNDYTKGKTVVLFFSPECGICETELNEILKNRDSYPDNRWVFISFAFMEDEMEYFLENTPIDKLENSVILLEDSPKYHTLYQVVGPPAIFIYDKEGVLVNSNYGGMESSVLTDWLK
;
A
#
# COMPACT_ATOMS: atom_id res chain seq x y z
N MET A 1 -62.14 -20.70 5.01
CA MET A 1 -61.22 -19.62 5.47
C MET A 1 -59.77 -20.04 5.70
N LYS A 2 -59.36 -21.33 5.57
CA LYS A 2 -57.99 -21.82 5.87
C LYS A 2 -56.96 -21.60 4.74
N THR A 3 -57.37 -21.42 3.49
CA THR A 3 -56.45 -21.34 2.35
C THR A 3 -55.76 -19.96 2.14
N LYS A 4 -56.33 -18.87 2.61
CA LYS A 4 -55.73 -17.53 2.55
C LYS A 4 -54.56 -17.37 3.54
N SER A 5 -54.69 -17.91 4.74
CA SER A 5 -53.64 -17.83 5.77
C SER A 5 -52.37 -18.57 5.33
N PHE A 6 -52.50 -19.73 4.69
CA PHE A 6 -51.36 -20.52 4.22
C PHE A 6 -50.56 -19.88 3.09
N LYS A 7 -51.25 -19.13 2.21
CA LYS A 7 -50.57 -18.35 1.14
C LYS A 7 -49.80 -17.14 1.70
N ILE A 8 -50.35 -16.44 2.70
CA ILE A 8 -49.70 -15.30 3.35
C ILE A 8 -48.45 -15.76 4.11
N THR A 9 -48.50 -16.89 4.82
CA THR A 9 -47.35 -17.44 5.54
C THR A 9 -46.21 -17.83 4.58
N ARG A 10 -46.50 -18.43 3.42
CA ARG A 10 -45.51 -18.75 2.40
C ARG A 10 -44.83 -17.51 1.79
N ILE A 11 -45.59 -16.44 1.57
CA ILE A 11 -45.06 -15.17 1.05
C ILE A 11 -44.12 -14.53 2.08
N ILE A 12 -44.50 -14.52 3.36
CA ILE A 12 -43.66 -13.97 4.44
C ILE A 12 -42.33 -14.76 4.56
N ILE A 13 -42.39 -16.09 4.50
CA ILE A 13 -41.17 -16.92 4.54
C ILE A 13 -40.28 -16.65 3.34
N LEU A 14 -40.86 -16.50 2.14
CA LEU A 14 -40.09 -16.18 0.93
C LEU A 14 -39.41 -14.81 1.04
N LEU A 15 -40.11 -13.81 1.55
CA LEU A 15 -39.54 -12.46 1.77
C LEU A 15 -38.42 -12.48 2.81
N LEU A 16 -38.56 -13.25 3.89
CA LEU A 16 -37.50 -13.41 4.90
C LEU A 16 -36.27 -14.10 4.34
N VAL A 17 -36.44 -15.12 3.49
CA VAL A 17 -35.33 -15.81 2.84
C VAL A 17 -34.62 -14.88 1.84
N VAL A 18 -35.38 -14.12 1.03
CA VAL A 18 -34.81 -13.15 0.08
C VAL A 18 -34.05 -12.06 0.85
N CYS A 19 -34.63 -11.53 1.93
CA CYS A 19 -33.98 -10.55 2.78
C CYS A 19 -32.70 -11.09 3.43
N ALA A 20 -32.72 -12.33 3.93
CA ALA A 20 -31.53 -12.98 4.51
C ALA A 20 -30.42 -13.23 3.47
N VAL A 21 -30.80 -13.60 2.23
CA VAL A 21 -29.85 -13.79 1.13
C VAL A 21 -29.28 -12.45 0.67
N THR A 22 -30.11 -11.41 0.53
CA THR A 22 -29.62 -10.08 0.15
C THR A 22 -28.71 -9.47 1.21
N VAL A 23 -29.02 -9.62 2.50
CA VAL A 23 -28.14 -9.18 3.59
C VAL A 23 -26.82 -9.95 3.56
N LYS A 24 -26.82 -11.28 3.35
CA LYS A 24 -25.58 -12.08 3.23
C LYS A 24 -24.75 -11.70 1.99
N VAL A 25 -25.38 -11.41 0.86
CA VAL A 25 -24.69 -10.95 -0.34
C VAL A 25 -24.12 -9.53 -0.10
N TYR A 26 -24.90 -8.63 0.50
CA TYR A 26 -24.45 -7.28 0.81
C TYR A 26 -23.30 -7.23 1.83
N THR A 27 -23.30 -8.11 2.82
CA THR A 27 -22.20 -8.19 3.80
C THR A 27 -20.97 -8.90 3.22
N LYS A 28 -21.14 -9.77 2.21
CA LYS A 28 -20.02 -10.46 1.56
C LYS A 28 -19.34 -9.61 0.47
N THR A 29 -20.08 -8.70 -0.20
CA THR A 29 -19.52 -7.77 -1.19
C THR A 29 -18.99 -6.48 -0.59
N GLY A 30 -19.15 -6.24 0.72
CA GLY A 30 -18.71 -5.03 1.41
C GLY A 30 -17.35 -5.11 2.09
N ASN A 31 -16.63 -6.23 2.04
CA ASN A 31 -15.39 -6.43 2.79
C ASN A 31 -14.22 -7.03 2.00
N GLU A 32 -14.19 -6.87 0.69
CA GLU A 32 -12.97 -7.14 -0.08
C GLU A 32 -12.39 -5.81 -0.56
N ASP A 33 -11.24 -5.44 0.01
CA ASP A 33 -10.25 -4.48 -0.49
C ASP A 33 -10.47 -2.97 -0.27
N THR A 34 -10.95 -2.51 0.88
CA THR A 34 -11.04 -1.07 1.15
C THR A 34 -10.13 -0.52 2.25
N ALA A 35 -9.31 -1.34 2.89
CA ALA A 35 -8.35 -0.86 3.88
C ALA A 35 -6.91 -1.08 3.39
N PRO A 36 -5.97 -0.16 3.71
CA PRO A 36 -4.55 -0.46 3.57
C PRO A 36 -4.28 -1.80 4.24
N LYS A 37 -3.45 -2.65 3.62
CA LYS A 37 -3.23 -4.00 4.12
C LYS A 37 -2.73 -3.97 5.54
N GLU A 38 -3.50 -4.51 6.48
CA GLU A 38 -3.12 -4.59 7.90
C GLU A 38 -1.78 -5.29 8.10
N MET A 39 -1.48 -6.27 7.24
CA MET A 39 -0.18 -6.96 7.19
C MET A 39 0.54 -6.67 5.89
N LEU A 40 1.88 -6.55 5.97
CA LEU A 40 2.73 -6.38 4.80
C LEU A 40 2.47 -7.52 3.80
N PRO A 41 1.94 -7.22 2.62
CA PRO A 41 1.72 -8.24 1.59
C PRO A 41 3.06 -8.64 0.95
N GLU A 42 3.09 -9.80 0.32
CA GLU A 42 4.17 -10.15 -0.59
C GLU A 42 4.13 -9.22 -1.81
N ILE A 43 5.22 -8.51 -2.06
CA ILE A 43 5.38 -7.58 -3.19
C ILE A 43 6.43 -8.13 -4.12
N THR A 44 6.02 -8.57 -5.31
CA THR A 44 6.92 -9.06 -6.36
C THR A 44 6.81 -8.18 -7.60
N ALA A 45 7.90 -7.51 -7.95
CA ALA A 45 8.00 -6.69 -9.14
C ALA A 45 9.43 -6.70 -9.68
N ARG A 46 9.65 -6.13 -10.86
CA ARG A 46 10.99 -5.96 -11.41
C ARG A 46 11.74 -4.90 -10.60
N GLN A 47 12.97 -5.20 -10.21
CA GLN A 47 13.85 -4.22 -9.58
C GLN A 47 14.39 -3.25 -10.65
N TYR A 48 14.51 -1.98 -10.31
CA TYR A 48 15.19 -1.02 -11.18
C TYR A 48 16.63 -1.48 -11.44
N MET A 49 17.00 -1.56 -12.72
CA MET A 49 18.29 -2.10 -13.21
C MET A 49 18.57 -3.55 -12.76
N GLY A 50 17.55 -4.35 -12.49
CA GLY A 50 17.69 -5.73 -12.03
C GLY A 50 16.55 -6.65 -12.47
N ASP A 51 16.63 -7.89 -11.96
CA ASP A 51 15.62 -8.92 -12.19
C ASP A 51 14.40 -8.75 -11.26
N ALA A 52 13.49 -9.73 -11.30
CA ALA A 52 12.36 -9.77 -10.38
C ALA A 52 12.83 -9.90 -8.92
N TYR A 53 12.24 -9.10 -8.04
CA TYR A 53 12.51 -9.11 -6.61
C TYR A 53 11.22 -9.29 -5.83
N THR A 54 11.28 -10.06 -4.75
CA THR A 54 10.13 -10.29 -3.87
C THR A 54 10.44 -9.79 -2.47
N VAL A 55 9.61 -8.86 -1.99
CA VAL A 55 9.57 -8.43 -0.60
C VAL A 55 8.61 -9.33 0.16
N VAL A 56 9.10 -9.99 1.20
CA VAL A 56 8.30 -10.81 2.12
C VAL A 56 8.39 -10.24 3.54
N ASN A 57 7.48 -10.64 4.39
CA ASN A 57 7.47 -10.22 5.79
C ASN A 57 8.49 -11.02 6.63
N ASP A 58 9.77 -10.85 6.34
CA ASP A 58 10.91 -11.50 7.01
C ASP A 58 11.88 -10.54 7.68
N TYR A 59 11.60 -9.24 7.60
CA TYR A 59 12.50 -8.21 8.11
C TYR A 59 12.18 -7.86 9.56
N THR A 60 13.09 -8.21 10.45
CA THR A 60 12.91 -8.08 11.91
C THR A 60 13.83 -7.07 12.58
N LYS A 61 14.71 -6.39 11.82
CA LYS A 61 15.65 -5.41 12.38
C LYS A 61 14.96 -4.09 12.73
N GLY A 62 14.11 -3.59 11.83
CA GLY A 62 13.41 -2.33 11.95
C GLY A 62 12.06 -2.35 11.25
N LYS A 63 11.54 -1.18 10.94
CA LYS A 63 10.31 -1.00 10.18
C LYS A 63 10.52 -1.32 8.71
N THR A 64 9.48 -1.79 8.03
CA THR A 64 9.44 -1.82 6.56
C THR A 64 8.60 -0.65 6.07
N VAL A 65 9.20 0.20 5.26
CA VAL A 65 8.57 1.39 4.68
C VAL A 65 8.30 1.12 3.21
N VAL A 66 7.03 1.05 2.81
CA VAL A 66 6.61 0.98 1.41
C VAL A 66 6.21 2.37 0.98
N LEU A 67 6.90 2.93 -0.01
CA LEU A 67 6.69 4.29 -0.49
C LEU A 67 6.47 4.29 -2.00
N PHE A 68 5.30 4.76 -2.41
CA PHE A 68 4.95 4.98 -3.81
C PHE A 68 5.40 6.36 -4.24
N PHE A 69 6.14 6.44 -5.34
CA PHE A 69 6.67 7.70 -5.86
C PHE A 69 6.65 7.75 -7.40
N SER A 70 6.85 8.93 -7.93
CA SER A 70 7.13 9.15 -9.35
C SER A 70 8.36 10.05 -9.48
N PRO A 71 9.27 9.78 -10.42
CA PRO A 71 10.40 10.65 -10.70
C PRO A 71 10.02 12.10 -11.07
N GLU A 72 8.82 12.30 -11.62
CA GLU A 72 8.32 13.63 -12.01
C GLU A 72 7.55 14.34 -10.88
N CYS A 73 7.47 13.74 -9.69
CA CYS A 73 6.70 14.28 -8.58
C CYS A 73 7.56 15.13 -7.64
N GLY A 74 7.49 16.45 -7.74
CA GLY A 74 8.28 17.37 -6.90
C GLY A 74 7.99 17.25 -5.39
N ILE A 75 6.78 16.83 -4.98
CA ILE A 75 6.46 16.57 -3.58
C ILE A 75 7.20 15.30 -3.13
N CYS A 76 7.26 14.26 -3.99
CA CYS A 76 8.01 13.04 -3.71
C CYS A 76 9.50 13.33 -3.52
N GLU A 77 10.08 14.14 -4.42
CA GLU A 77 11.48 14.55 -4.33
C GLU A 77 11.76 15.25 -2.98
N THR A 78 10.88 16.16 -2.57
CA THR A 78 11.01 16.88 -1.31
C THR A 78 10.99 15.93 -0.11
N GLU A 79 10.01 15.03 -0.02
CA GLU A 79 9.90 14.07 1.08
C GLU A 79 11.06 13.08 1.11
N LEU A 80 11.45 12.56 -0.04
CA LEU A 80 12.56 11.61 -0.15
C LEU A 80 13.89 12.25 0.23
N ASN A 81 14.11 13.51 -0.12
CA ASN A 81 15.29 14.27 0.31
C ASN A 81 15.31 14.51 1.84
N GLU A 82 14.16 14.72 2.49
CA GLU A 82 14.08 14.79 3.95
C GLU A 82 14.38 13.43 4.62
N ILE A 83 13.93 12.31 4.02
CA ILE A 83 14.31 10.95 4.47
C ILE A 83 15.83 10.77 4.37
N LEU A 84 16.42 11.09 3.22
CA LEU A 84 17.86 10.97 2.97
C LEU A 84 18.69 11.80 3.95
N LYS A 85 18.27 13.01 4.25
CA LYS A 85 18.92 13.94 5.18
C LYS A 85 18.93 13.40 6.62
N ASN A 86 17.88 12.70 7.01
CA ASN A 86 17.70 12.20 8.37
C ASN A 86 17.97 10.69 8.49
N ARG A 87 18.51 10.02 7.46
CA ARG A 87 18.67 8.56 7.39
C ARG A 87 19.37 7.92 8.58
N ASP A 88 20.32 8.62 9.17
CA ASP A 88 21.06 8.14 10.34
C ASP A 88 20.20 8.02 11.62
N SER A 89 18.99 8.59 11.59
CA SER A 89 18.02 8.52 12.71
C SER A 89 17.19 7.22 12.69
N TYR A 90 17.23 6.46 11.61
CA TYR A 90 16.48 5.21 11.44
C TYR A 90 17.26 4.18 10.58
N PRO A 91 18.46 3.78 11.05
CA PRO A 91 19.40 2.98 10.24
C PRO A 91 18.89 1.57 9.95
N ASP A 92 17.99 1.05 10.78
CA ASP A 92 17.50 -0.33 10.68
C ASP A 92 16.23 -0.47 9.81
N ASN A 93 15.73 0.61 9.21
CA ASN A 93 14.54 0.53 8.37
C ASN A 93 14.85 -0.13 7.02
N ARG A 94 13.90 -0.94 6.52
CA ARG A 94 13.89 -1.45 5.15
C ARG A 94 13.03 -0.53 4.29
N TRP A 95 13.55 -0.17 3.11
CA TRP A 95 12.91 0.76 2.19
C TRP A 95 12.49 0.04 0.92
N VAL A 96 11.22 0.09 0.61
CA VAL A 96 10.63 -0.48 -0.60
C VAL A 96 9.98 0.66 -1.37
N PHE A 97 10.66 1.14 -2.39
CA PHE A 97 10.17 2.20 -3.26
C PHE A 97 9.45 1.58 -4.45
N ILE A 98 8.25 2.05 -4.77
CA ILE A 98 7.45 1.53 -5.88
C ILE A 98 7.15 2.67 -6.84
N SER A 99 7.46 2.45 -8.12
CA SER A 99 7.12 3.33 -9.23
C SER A 99 6.61 2.52 -10.42
N PHE A 100 6.13 3.20 -11.46
CA PHE A 100 5.72 2.54 -12.70
C PHE A 100 6.92 2.30 -13.63
N ALA A 101 6.92 1.16 -14.32
CA ALA A 101 7.97 0.80 -15.27
C ALA A 101 8.08 1.78 -16.44
N PHE A 102 6.99 2.41 -16.85
CA PHE A 102 7.00 3.43 -17.92
C PHE A 102 7.71 4.74 -17.52
N MET A 103 8.05 4.92 -16.23
CA MET A 103 8.83 6.05 -15.72
C MET A 103 10.34 5.71 -15.57
N GLU A 104 10.78 4.59 -16.13
CA GLU A 104 12.16 4.11 -15.95
C GLU A 104 13.19 5.04 -16.60
N ASP A 105 12.87 5.65 -17.72
CA ASP A 105 13.76 6.57 -18.44
C ASP A 105 14.08 7.84 -17.63
N GLU A 106 13.17 8.30 -16.77
CA GLU A 106 13.34 9.45 -15.89
C GLU A 106 14.08 9.11 -14.59
N MET A 107 14.21 7.81 -14.28
CA MET A 107 14.75 7.35 -12.99
C MET A 107 16.22 7.73 -12.80
N GLU A 108 17.05 7.66 -13.85
CA GLU A 108 18.48 7.99 -13.76
C GLU A 108 18.66 9.45 -13.30
N TYR A 109 17.99 10.39 -13.97
CA TYR A 109 18.04 11.81 -13.60
C TYR A 109 17.49 12.07 -12.20
N PHE A 110 16.40 11.39 -11.82
CA PHE A 110 15.83 11.50 -10.48
C PHE A 110 16.82 11.05 -9.41
N LEU A 111 17.47 9.91 -9.59
CA LEU A 111 18.42 9.35 -8.63
C LEU A 111 19.73 10.14 -8.49
N GLU A 112 20.12 10.91 -9.52
CA GLU A 112 21.23 11.86 -9.40
C GLU A 112 20.95 12.94 -8.33
N ASN A 113 19.69 13.36 -8.18
CA ASN A 113 19.27 14.43 -7.28
C ASN A 113 18.67 13.88 -5.96
N THR A 114 18.13 12.68 -5.98
CA THR A 114 17.45 12.04 -4.86
C THR A 114 17.90 10.57 -4.74
N PRO A 115 19.11 10.32 -4.25
CA PRO A 115 19.78 9.01 -4.30
C PRO A 115 19.21 8.00 -3.27
N ILE A 116 17.93 7.66 -3.40
CA ILE A 116 17.24 6.68 -2.54
C ILE A 116 17.77 5.26 -2.73
N ASP A 117 18.38 4.96 -3.87
CA ASP A 117 19.09 3.71 -4.16
C ASP A 117 20.32 3.48 -3.28
N LYS A 118 20.85 4.55 -2.66
CA LYS A 118 22.00 4.51 -1.73
C LYS A 118 21.59 4.41 -0.26
N LEU A 119 20.29 4.38 0.05
CA LEU A 119 19.84 4.04 1.40
C LEU A 119 20.16 2.58 1.70
N GLU A 120 20.66 2.32 2.89
CA GLU A 120 20.87 0.95 3.35
C GLU A 120 19.53 0.20 3.43
N ASN A 121 19.51 -1.07 3.02
CA ASN A 121 18.32 -1.92 2.95
C ASN A 121 17.20 -1.35 2.02
N SER A 122 17.56 -0.65 0.95
CA SER A 122 16.61 -0.13 -0.03
C SER A 122 16.46 -1.03 -1.26
N VAL A 123 15.28 -1.00 -1.85
CA VAL A 123 14.98 -1.56 -3.17
C VAL A 123 14.00 -0.67 -3.90
N ILE A 124 14.24 -0.43 -5.19
CA ILE A 124 13.31 0.27 -6.08
C ILE A 124 12.65 -0.77 -6.98
N LEU A 125 11.34 -0.86 -6.91
CA LEU A 125 10.51 -1.79 -7.67
C LEU A 125 9.71 -1.04 -8.72
N LEU A 126 9.69 -1.59 -9.93
CA LEU A 126 8.96 -1.06 -11.07
C LEU A 126 7.81 -2.00 -11.41
N GLU A 127 6.59 -1.51 -11.39
CA GLU A 127 5.42 -2.29 -11.79
C GLU A 127 4.98 -1.94 -13.21
N ASP A 128 4.76 -2.99 -14.04
CA ASP A 128 4.30 -2.86 -15.42
C ASP A 128 2.79 -2.56 -15.51
N SER A 129 2.06 -2.85 -14.45
CA SER A 129 0.63 -2.59 -14.33
C SER A 129 0.31 -2.15 -12.90
N PRO A 130 -0.75 -1.37 -12.64
CA PRO A 130 -1.02 -0.75 -11.34
C PRO A 130 -1.51 -1.76 -10.29
N LYS A 131 -0.84 -2.91 -10.15
CA LYS A 131 -1.19 -3.98 -9.20
C LYS A 131 -1.10 -3.49 -7.77
N TYR A 132 0.05 -2.93 -7.39
CA TYR A 132 0.29 -2.47 -6.02
C TYR A 132 -0.33 -1.11 -5.77
N HIS A 133 -0.35 -0.20 -6.74
CA HIS A 133 -1.13 1.03 -6.64
C HIS A 133 -2.61 0.73 -6.36
N THR A 134 -3.19 -0.26 -7.04
CA THR A 134 -4.58 -0.69 -6.79
C THR A 134 -4.71 -1.36 -5.41
N LEU A 135 -3.78 -2.25 -5.05
CA LEU A 135 -3.81 -2.98 -3.78
C LEU A 135 -3.76 -2.01 -2.58
N TYR A 136 -2.96 -0.97 -2.66
CA TYR A 136 -2.79 0.06 -1.65
C TYR A 136 -3.72 1.26 -1.84
N GLN A 137 -4.58 1.25 -2.85
CA GLN A 137 -5.50 2.34 -3.21
C GLN A 137 -4.80 3.68 -3.47
N VAL A 138 -3.60 3.64 -4.01
CA VAL A 138 -2.82 4.82 -4.35
C VAL A 138 -3.35 5.43 -5.63
N VAL A 139 -3.98 6.60 -5.54
CA VAL A 139 -4.49 7.37 -6.68
C VAL A 139 -3.39 8.22 -7.31
N GLY A 140 -2.43 8.66 -6.50
CA GLY A 140 -1.28 9.45 -6.94
C GLY A 140 -0.21 9.53 -5.87
N PRO A 141 1.07 9.63 -6.28
CA PRO A 141 2.20 9.73 -5.36
C PRO A 141 2.32 11.15 -4.73
N PRO A 142 3.00 11.26 -3.59
CA PRO A 142 3.53 10.17 -2.79
C PRO A 142 2.44 9.46 -1.99
N ALA A 143 2.69 8.20 -1.64
CA ALA A 143 1.94 7.50 -0.60
C ALA A 143 2.89 6.62 0.21
N ILE A 144 2.78 6.62 1.52
CA ILE A 144 3.67 5.92 2.42
C ILE A 144 2.90 4.97 3.34
N PHE A 145 3.43 3.77 3.52
CA PHE A 145 2.89 2.74 4.41
C PHE A 145 4.03 2.19 5.24
N ILE A 146 3.90 2.25 6.57
CA ILE A 146 4.95 1.86 7.50
C ILE A 146 4.46 0.66 8.28
N TYR A 147 5.22 -0.42 8.20
CA TYR A 147 4.99 -1.67 8.90
C TYR A 147 6.03 -1.85 9.99
N ASP A 148 5.61 -2.35 11.15
CA ASP A 148 6.53 -2.73 12.21
C ASP A 148 7.32 -4.01 11.86
N LYS A 149 8.16 -4.47 12.76
CA LYS A 149 8.99 -5.68 12.59
C LYS A 149 8.19 -6.98 12.57
N GLU A 150 6.94 -6.96 13.01
CA GLU A 150 5.98 -8.05 12.90
C GLU A 150 5.22 -8.00 11.56
N GLY A 151 5.42 -6.95 10.75
CA GLY A 151 4.76 -6.71 9.49
C GLY A 151 3.35 -6.15 9.62
N VAL A 152 2.98 -5.62 10.78
CA VAL A 152 1.69 -4.96 11.00
C VAL A 152 1.78 -3.51 10.55
N LEU A 153 0.79 -3.03 9.79
CA LEU A 153 0.70 -1.63 9.38
C LEU A 153 0.50 -0.74 10.62
N VAL A 154 1.43 0.17 10.87
CA VAL A 154 1.38 1.08 12.01
C VAL A 154 1.08 2.51 11.61
N ASN A 155 1.46 2.94 10.41
CA ASN A 155 1.17 4.27 9.88
C ASN A 155 0.97 4.23 8.37
N SER A 156 0.13 5.12 7.84
CA SER A 156 0.00 5.34 6.40
C SER A 156 -0.45 6.77 6.11
N ASN A 157 0.00 7.30 4.97
CA ASN A 157 -0.43 8.61 4.46
C ASN A 157 -0.51 8.60 2.94
N TYR A 158 -1.46 9.35 2.41
CA TYR A 158 -1.62 9.61 0.97
C TYR A 158 -1.38 11.09 0.72
N GLY A 159 -0.53 11.39 -0.26
CA GLY A 159 -0.04 12.75 -0.52
C GLY A 159 1.10 13.16 0.39
N GLY A 160 1.58 14.39 0.20
CA GLY A 160 2.67 14.95 0.99
C GLY A 160 2.34 15.12 2.47
N MET A 161 3.35 15.04 3.32
CA MET A 161 3.21 15.21 4.75
C MET A 161 4.31 16.09 5.34
N GLU A 162 4.09 16.58 6.57
CA GLU A 162 5.08 17.38 7.29
C GLU A 162 6.30 16.53 7.67
N SER A 163 7.51 17.05 7.41
CA SER A 163 8.78 16.35 7.68
C SER A 163 8.94 15.90 9.13
N SER A 164 8.41 16.67 10.10
CA SER A 164 8.44 16.32 11.51
C SER A 164 7.62 15.06 11.82
N VAL A 165 6.42 14.96 11.24
CA VAL A 165 5.52 13.81 11.38
C VAL A 165 6.15 12.58 10.74
N LEU A 166 6.67 12.74 9.51
CA LEU A 166 7.36 11.66 8.80
C LEU A 166 8.55 11.13 9.61
N THR A 167 9.40 12.03 10.11
CA THR A 167 10.56 11.65 10.93
C THR A 167 10.15 10.89 12.21
N ASP A 168 9.07 11.31 12.86
CA ASP A 168 8.59 10.63 14.07
C ASP A 168 8.01 9.24 13.77
N TRP A 169 7.37 9.07 12.62
CA TRP A 169 6.87 7.76 12.20
C TRP A 169 7.98 6.78 11.82
N LEU A 170 9.12 7.29 11.35
CA LEU A 170 10.25 6.49 10.90
C LEU A 170 11.18 6.04 12.04
N LYS A 171 11.18 6.72 13.17
CA LYS A 171 11.89 6.32 14.39
C LYS A 171 11.16 5.14 15.05
#